data_33b9e0e2243520e3af6fd7b70ad2ddce
#
_entry.id   33b9e0e2243520e3af6fd7b70ad2ddce
#
_cell.length_a   1.000
_cell.length_b   1.000
_cell.length_c   1.000
_cell.angle_alpha   90.00
_cell.angle_beta   90.00
_cell.angle_gamma   90.00
#
_symmetry.space_group_name_H-M   'P 1'
#
loop_
_entity.id
_entity.type
_entity.pdbx_description
1 polymer ?
#
loop_
_entity_poly.entity_id
_entity_poly.type
_entity_poly.pdbx_seq_one_letter_code
_entity_poly.pdbx_strand_id
1 'polypeptide(L)'
;MYTILIVDDEPIVREGIRNRIQWSEHGYECIGDCENGRDALEAVTRHQPDVVLTDINMPYMDGLELSRHITERFPKTKIIILTGFDDFEYAQQAVKLQVTDFILKPVTAAELRDMLDKLKLEMDEERGHTEHLKRLKKQLNESLVLLRERFLERLASSPMKRSEMESRLSYFDIPLRGPLYIAMAADMDELRSDEQHADNELHAFALYNIMQEILAGEPGAAVFRYKENKVMTILSGSDEEMLHARAQELAEDIRGSTKQFMKFTVTVGIGTICRELQNIRYSCKASEAALEYRLLIGRDQVVHITDLEKRGSGPLLDGIETETALVSAIRAGTGSEVKACIRRLISELGSASISIELCYVRVLRVMLAVLQTLMEIGSNGNELIGKEKRLLSDLYSFRSLDEIERWLNEVCEQALRDVAKTRKDITRSQMLEAVDFIQRHYEDAELSIKTVCSRIFMSTSYFSALFKSHTGKTFVEYVTEVRMEKAKELLKHSLLKTYEIAAKTGYQDPQYFSVLFKKHTGDTPTEYRNKMASGGVQP
;
A
#
# COMPACT_ATOMS: atom_id res chain seq x y z
N MET A 1 6.04 39.08 -27.73
CA MET A 1 6.35 40.22 -28.58
C MET A 1 7.12 39.69 -29.76
N TYR A 2 6.83 40.18 -30.99
CA TYR A 2 7.55 39.80 -32.21
C TYR A 2 8.68 40.78 -32.45
N THR A 3 9.78 40.33 -33.00
CA THR A 3 10.94 41.16 -33.30
C THR A 3 10.90 41.65 -34.76
N ILE A 4 11.18 42.94 -34.98
CA ILE A 4 11.19 43.53 -36.32
C ILE A 4 12.51 44.27 -36.60
N LEU A 5 13.04 44.03 -37.80
CA LEU A 5 14.22 44.72 -38.35
C LEU A 5 13.78 45.63 -39.49
N ILE A 6 14.28 46.87 -39.50
CA ILE A 6 14.00 47.87 -40.53
C ILE A 6 15.21 47.97 -41.44
N VAL A 7 15.00 47.98 -42.78
CA VAL A 7 16.08 48.10 -43.77
C VAL A 7 15.69 49.10 -44.83
N ASP A 8 16.43 50.20 -44.93
CA ASP A 8 16.20 51.25 -45.91
C ASP A 8 17.52 52.03 -46.04
N ASP A 9 17.90 52.50 -47.22
CA ASP A 9 19.13 53.23 -47.41
C ASP A 9 19.03 54.71 -46.98
N GLU A 10 17.79 55.27 -46.92
CA GLU A 10 17.53 56.62 -46.49
C GLU A 10 17.44 56.71 -44.94
N PRO A 11 18.38 57.44 -44.25
CA PRO A 11 18.35 57.57 -42.79
C PRO A 11 17.06 58.22 -42.26
N ILE A 12 16.51 59.18 -43.02
CA ILE A 12 15.29 59.96 -42.66
C ILE A 12 14.09 58.97 -42.63
N VAL A 13 14.02 58.04 -43.57
CA VAL A 13 12.94 57.01 -43.63
C VAL A 13 13.04 56.03 -42.47
N ARG A 14 14.25 55.53 -42.21
CA ARG A 14 14.49 54.60 -41.07
C ARG A 14 14.14 55.28 -39.76
N GLU A 15 14.62 56.49 -39.47
CA GLU A 15 14.28 57.20 -38.25
C GLU A 15 12.78 57.56 -38.21
N GLY A 16 12.19 57.91 -39.33
CA GLY A 16 10.76 58.22 -39.45
C GLY A 16 9.89 56.99 -39.07
N ILE A 17 10.21 55.86 -39.62
CA ILE A 17 9.49 54.57 -39.30
C ILE A 17 9.73 54.19 -37.85
N ARG A 18 10.99 54.22 -37.39
CA ARG A 18 11.36 53.82 -36.02
C ARG A 18 10.67 54.67 -34.95
N ASN A 19 10.59 56.00 -35.13
CA ASN A 19 10.13 56.96 -34.12
C ASN A 19 8.62 57.21 -34.16
N ARG A 20 7.94 56.98 -35.30
CA ARG A 20 6.50 57.26 -35.47
C ARG A 20 5.59 56.12 -35.06
N ILE A 21 6.15 54.91 -34.84
CA ILE A 21 5.42 53.73 -34.42
C ILE A 21 5.74 53.44 -32.96
N GLN A 22 4.71 53.26 -32.13
CA GLN A 22 4.86 52.70 -30.77
C GLN A 22 4.83 51.18 -30.85
N TRP A 23 5.96 50.59 -31.23
CA TRP A 23 6.11 49.15 -31.52
C TRP A 23 5.51 48.23 -30.46
N SER A 24 5.72 48.57 -29.18
CA SER A 24 5.21 47.77 -28.06
C SER A 24 3.69 47.71 -27.98
N GLU A 25 2.97 48.77 -28.39
CA GLU A 25 1.50 48.80 -28.41
C GLU A 25 0.92 47.82 -29.46
N HIS A 26 1.65 47.65 -30.57
CA HIS A 26 1.28 46.70 -31.64
C HIS A 26 1.87 45.28 -31.42
N GLY A 27 2.59 45.07 -30.32
CA GLY A 27 3.15 43.74 -29.96
C GLY A 27 4.47 43.40 -30.64
N TYR A 28 5.18 44.41 -31.15
CA TYR A 28 6.50 44.29 -31.77
C TYR A 28 7.59 44.97 -30.94
N GLU A 29 8.82 44.51 -31.17
CA GLU A 29 10.06 45.13 -30.67
C GLU A 29 10.99 45.40 -31.85
N CYS A 30 11.32 46.65 -32.11
CA CYS A 30 12.28 47.03 -33.14
C CYS A 30 13.69 46.75 -32.63
N ILE A 31 14.33 45.70 -33.16
CA ILE A 31 15.65 45.22 -32.71
C ILE A 31 16.82 46.00 -33.34
N GLY A 32 16.54 46.78 -34.36
CA GLY A 32 17.54 47.62 -35.05
C GLY A 32 17.12 48.04 -36.43
N ASP A 33 17.99 48.79 -37.08
CA ASP A 33 17.86 49.20 -38.48
C ASP A 33 19.18 48.99 -39.24
N CYS A 34 19.10 48.77 -40.54
CA CYS A 34 20.23 48.59 -41.45
C CYS A 34 20.08 49.49 -42.67
N GLU A 35 21.21 49.92 -43.25
CA GLU A 35 21.24 50.84 -44.40
C GLU A 35 21.34 50.15 -45.77
N ASN A 36 21.53 48.84 -45.80
CA ASN A 36 21.61 48.03 -47.01
C ASN A 36 21.27 46.58 -46.77
N GLY A 37 20.98 45.82 -47.82
CA GLY A 37 20.59 44.41 -47.72
C GLY A 37 21.69 43.47 -47.19
N ARG A 38 22.97 43.82 -47.36
CA ARG A 38 24.09 43.00 -46.90
C ARG A 38 24.19 43.01 -45.37
N ASP A 39 24.16 44.18 -44.77
CA ASP A 39 24.18 44.36 -43.33
C ASP A 39 22.90 43.79 -42.70
N ALA A 40 21.77 43.93 -43.39
CA ALA A 40 20.52 43.34 -43.00
C ALA A 40 20.57 41.78 -42.97
N LEU A 41 21.19 41.13 -43.96
CA LEU A 41 21.34 39.70 -43.98
C LEU A 41 22.24 39.19 -42.85
N GLU A 42 23.30 39.96 -42.49
CA GLU A 42 24.12 39.65 -41.29
C GLU A 42 23.30 39.81 -40.01
N ALA A 43 22.49 40.89 -39.89
CA ALA A 43 21.62 41.11 -38.75
C ALA A 43 20.54 40.02 -38.62
N VAL A 44 19.91 39.62 -39.74
CA VAL A 44 18.93 38.49 -39.76
C VAL A 44 19.58 37.18 -39.34
N THR A 45 20.80 36.92 -39.81
CA THR A 45 21.54 35.70 -39.42
C THR A 45 21.85 35.65 -37.91
N ARG A 46 22.17 36.83 -37.33
CA ARG A 46 22.54 36.96 -35.91
C ARG A 46 21.31 36.96 -34.98
N HIS A 47 20.27 37.67 -35.34
CA HIS A 47 19.14 37.98 -34.45
C HIS A 47 17.85 37.23 -34.79
N GLN A 48 17.76 36.61 -35.98
CA GLN A 48 16.59 35.86 -36.47
C GLN A 48 15.26 36.60 -36.20
N PRO A 49 15.05 37.84 -36.73
CA PRO A 49 13.85 38.59 -36.49
C PRO A 49 12.62 37.89 -37.04
N ASP A 50 11.47 38.09 -36.36
CA ASP A 50 10.20 37.56 -36.82
C ASP A 50 9.70 38.26 -38.08
N VAL A 51 10.03 39.57 -38.22
CA VAL A 51 9.63 40.40 -39.35
C VAL A 51 10.81 41.23 -39.86
N VAL A 52 10.94 41.35 -41.16
CA VAL A 52 11.87 42.27 -41.83
C VAL A 52 11.04 43.24 -42.69
N LEU A 53 11.21 44.51 -42.43
CA LEU A 53 10.64 45.61 -43.25
C LEU A 53 11.78 46.18 -44.11
N THR A 54 11.74 45.97 -45.44
CA THR A 54 12.86 46.36 -46.32
C THR A 54 12.42 47.23 -47.48
N ASP A 55 13.23 48.24 -47.82
CA ASP A 55 13.13 48.91 -49.12
C ASP A 55 13.59 48.01 -50.26
N ILE A 56 13.14 48.26 -51.49
CA ILE A 56 13.59 47.58 -52.69
C ILE A 56 14.95 48.12 -53.14
N ASN A 57 15.04 49.44 -53.33
CA ASN A 57 16.17 50.05 -53.97
C ASN A 57 17.26 50.43 -52.94
N MET A 58 18.19 49.53 -52.71
CA MET A 58 19.29 49.75 -51.76
C MET A 58 20.64 49.42 -52.39
N PRO A 59 21.75 50.09 -51.94
CA PRO A 59 23.08 49.81 -52.44
C PRO A 59 23.56 48.43 -51.98
N TYR A 60 24.49 47.81 -52.74
CA TYR A 60 25.15 46.53 -52.51
C TYR A 60 24.29 45.30 -52.63
N MET A 61 23.11 45.23 -52.05
CA MET A 61 22.12 44.17 -52.11
C MET A 61 20.74 44.82 -52.05
N ASP A 62 19.94 44.60 -53.05
CA ASP A 62 18.59 45.13 -53.08
C ASP A 62 17.62 44.33 -52.20
N GLY A 63 16.41 44.88 -51.94
CA GLY A 63 15.43 44.24 -51.06
C GLY A 63 14.84 42.95 -51.62
N LEU A 64 14.86 42.74 -52.94
CA LEU A 64 14.38 41.49 -53.55
C LEU A 64 15.41 40.36 -53.40
N GLU A 65 16.70 40.70 -53.58
CA GLU A 65 17.81 39.76 -53.33
C GLU A 65 17.88 39.35 -51.85
N LEU A 66 17.75 40.35 -50.94
CA LEU A 66 17.64 40.14 -49.50
C LEU A 66 16.46 39.19 -49.18
N SER A 67 15.28 39.48 -49.75
CA SER A 67 14.06 38.68 -49.52
C SER A 67 14.24 37.22 -49.97
N ARG A 68 14.93 36.99 -51.09
CA ARG A 68 15.26 35.64 -51.58
C ARG A 68 16.12 34.89 -50.58
N HIS A 69 17.20 35.50 -50.10
CA HIS A 69 18.09 34.91 -49.12
C HIS A 69 17.40 34.61 -47.80
N ILE A 70 16.50 35.49 -47.34
CA ILE A 70 15.72 35.27 -46.11
C ILE A 70 14.75 34.12 -46.31
N THR A 71 13.97 34.10 -47.40
CA THR A 71 12.99 33.02 -47.67
C THR A 71 13.66 31.64 -47.73
N GLU A 72 14.84 31.55 -48.37
CA GLU A 72 15.58 30.27 -48.49
C GLU A 72 16.15 29.79 -47.16
N ARG A 73 16.71 30.69 -46.33
CA ARG A 73 17.45 30.32 -45.11
C ARG A 73 16.63 30.46 -43.82
N PHE A 74 15.66 31.38 -43.79
CA PHE A 74 14.86 31.73 -42.64
C PHE A 74 13.36 31.75 -42.97
N PRO A 75 12.74 30.62 -43.34
CA PRO A 75 11.38 30.58 -43.88
C PRO A 75 10.28 30.99 -42.88
N LYS A 76 10.65 31.21 -41.62
CA LYS A 76 9.73 31.72 -40.59
C LYS A 76 9.72 33.23 -40.48
N THR A 77 10.72 33.91 -41.02
CA THR A 77 10.77 35.38 -41.01
C THR A 77 9.82 35.95 -42.05
N LYS A 78 8.87 36.75 -41.60
CA LYS A 78 7.92 37.45 -42.49
C LYS A 78 8.61 38.65 -43.12
N ILE A 79 8.37 38.91 -44.39
CA ILE A 79 9.02 40.00 -45.13
C ILE A 79 7.95 40.94 -45.63
N ILE A 80 8.11 42.25 -45.31
CA ILE A 80 7.30 43.37 -45.83
C ILE A 80 8.21 44.24 -46.69
N ILE A 81 7.80 44.50 -47.91
CA ILE A 81 8.56 45.32 -48.83
C ILE A 81 7.96 46.73 -48.87
N LEU A 82 8.82 47.75 -48.79
CA LEU A 82 8.52 49.16 -49.06
C LEU A 82 8.84 49.45 -50.52
N THR A 83 7.89 49.96 -51.30
CA THR A 83 8.05 50.19 -52.77
C THR A 83 7.56 51.55 -53.20
N GLY A 84 8.22 52.17 -54.18
CA GLY A 84 7.79 53.43 -54.81
C GLY A 84 6.70 53.23 -55.89
N PHE A 85 6.08 54.30 -56.32
CA PHE A 85 4.96 54.29 -57.27
C PHE A 85 5.33 53.77 -58.68
N ASP A 86 6.62 53.82 -59.09
CA ASP A 86 7.10 53.40 -60.41
C ASP A 86 7.59 51.97 -60.45
N ASP A 87 7.50 51.22 -59.36
CA ASP A 87 8.10 49.87 -59.16
C ASP A 87 7.09 48.74 -59.33
N PHE A 88 6.05 48.90 -60.12
CA PHE A 88 5.00 47.86 -60.30
C PHE A 88 5.57 46.50 -60.79
N GLU A 89 6.64 46.51 -61.62
CA GLU A 89 7.33 45.29 -62.04
C GLU A 89 8.01 44.54 -60.89
N TYR A 90 8.54 45.28 -59.87
CA TYR A 90 9.17 44.71 -58.67
C TYR A 90 8.13 44.14 -57.71
N ALA A 91 6.95 44.70 -57.60
CA ALA A 91 5.85 44.14 -56.83
C ALA A 91 5.42 42.77 -57.36
N GLN A 92 5.42 42.60 -58.71
CA GLN A 92 5.14 41.29 -59.33
C GLN A 92 6.25 40.26 -59.07
N GLN A 93 7.53 40.68 -58.94
CA GLN A 93 8.63 39.82 -58.60
C GLN A 93 8.60 39.46 -57.09
N ALA A 94 8.22 40.35 -56.21
CA ALA A 94 8.05 40.14 -54.80
C ALA A 94 6.98 39.04 -54.49
N VAL A 95 5.89 39.04 -55.22
CA VAL A 95 4.84 37.98 -55.14
C VAL A 95 5.43 36.61 -55.49
N LYS A 96 6.32 36.53 -56.50
CA LYS A 96 7.00 35.26 -56.89
C LYS A 96 7.96 34.77 -55.81
N LEU A 97 8.53 35.69 -55.00
CA LEU A 97 9.45 35.40 -53.92
C LEU A 97 8.74 35.05 -52.58
N GLN A 98 7.41 34.95 -52.57
CA GLN A 98 6.59 34.65 -51.39
C GLN A 98 6.81 35.64 -50.24
N VAL A 99 7.03 36.92 -50.54
CA VAL A 99 6.99 37.96 -49.50
C VAL A 99 5.60 38.07 -48.90
N THR A 100 5.53 38.46 -47.63
CA THR A 100 4.29 38.43 -46.88
C THR A 100 3.33 39.52 -47.30
N ASP A 101 3.85 40.79 -47.49
CA ASP A 101 3.06 41.92 -47.96
C ASP A 101 3.97 43.05 -48.48
N PHE A 102 3.39 44.12 -49.04
CA PHE A 102 4.12 45.31 -49.49
C PHE A 102 3.37 46.60 -49.15
N ILE A 103 4.11 47.69 -48.96
CA ILE A 103 3.58 49.05 -48.69
C ILE A 103 4.14 50.02 -49.70
N LEU A 104 3.26 50.86 -50.26
CA LEU A 104 3.66 51.93 -51.19
C LEU A 104 4.24 53.16 -50.45
N LYS A 105 5.39 53.68 -50.91
CA LYS A 105 5.95 54.95 -50.42
C LYS A 105 5.17 56.14 -51.09
N PRO A 106 4.81 57.22 -50.34
CA PRO A 106 5.25 57.49 -48.95
C PRO A 106 4.47 56.72 -47.90
N VAL A 107 5.18 56.06 -47.02
CA VAL A 107 4.59 55.22 -45.95
C VAL A 107 3.94 56.10 -44.89
N THR A 108 2.64 55.95 -44.70
CA THR A 108 1.96 56.65 -43.60
C THR A 108 1.99 55.77 -42.33
N ALA A 109 2.03 56.45 -41.17
CA ALA A 109 2.00 55.70 -39.91
C ALA A 109 0.71 54.92 -39.69
N ALA A 110 -0.40 55.31 -40.34
CA ALA A 110 -1.67 54.57 -40.25
C ALA A 110 -1.61 53.26 -41.05
N GLU A 111 -1.17 53.32 -42.31
CA GLU A 111 -1.06 52.11 -43.17
C GLU A 111 -0.09 51.08 -42.58
N LEU A 112 1.05 51.54 -42.04
CA LEU A 112 2.02 50.65 -41.42
C LEU A 112 1.45 49.97 -40.15
N ARG A 113 0.69 50.70 -39.32
CA ARG A 113 0.01 50.15 -38.15
C ARG A 113 -1.03 49.11 -38.54
N ASP A 114 -1.91 49.41 -39.48
CA ASP A 114 -2.95 48.50 -39.94
C ASP A 114 -2.35 47.19 -40.48
N MET A 115 -1.24 47.27 -41.20
CA MET A 115 -0.52 46.12 -41.72
C MET A 115 0.14 45.29 -40.60
N LEU A 116 0.82 45.96 -39.64
CA LEU A 116 1.43 45.27 -38.51
C LEU A 116 0.39 44.57 -37.64
N ASP A 117 -0.77 45.18 -37.42
CA ASP A 117 -1.86 44.57 -36.67
C ASP A 117 -2.44 43.33 -37.40
N LYS A 118 -2.61 43.43 -38.73
CA LYS A 118 -3.03 42.29 -39.57
C LYS A 118 -2.00 41.16 -39.54
N LEU A 119 -0.71 41.49 -39.75
CA LEU A 119 0.38 40.50 -39.73
C LEU A 119 0.50 39.82 -38.37
N LYS A 120 0.34 40.58 -37.28
CA LYS A 120 0.33 40.00 -35.93
C LYS A 120 -0.78 38.96 -35.74
N LEU A 121 -1.99 39.25 -36.21
CA LEU A 121 -3.12 38.34 -36.16
C LEU A 121 -2.78 37.03 -36.90
N GLU A 122 -2.24 37.10 -38.11
CA GLU A 122 -1.83 35.93 -38.89
C GLU A 122 -0.73 35.13 -38.19
N MET A 123 0.29 35.82 -37.63
CA MET A 123 1.38 35.16 -36.90
C MET A 123 0.91 34.51 -35.58
N ASP A 124 -0.01 35.15 -34.86
CA ASP A 124 -0.61 34.62 -33.64
C ASP A 124 -1.44 33.36 -33.93
N GLU A 125 -2.20 33.34 -35.05
CA GLU A 125 -2.94 32.16 -35.50
C GLU A 125 -2.01 31.01 -35.89
N GLU A 126 -0.96 31.26 -36.70
CA GLU A 126 0.04 30.25 -37.07
C GLU A 126 0.74 29.65 -35.85
N ARG A 127 1.11 30.48 -34.86
CA ARG A 127 1.72 30.06 -33.62
C ARG A 127 0.76 29.22 -32.77
N GLY A 128 -0.50 29.69 -32.66
CA GLY A 128 -1.55 28.96 -31.95
C GLY A 128 -1.78 27.54 -32.52
N HIS A 129 -1.87 27.44 -33.85
CA HIS A 129 -1.99 26.14 -34.53
C HIS A 129 -0.79 25.21 -34.26
N THR A 130 0.42 25.76 -34.31
CA THR A 130 1.65 24.99 -34.08
C THR A 130 1.74 24.48 -32.61
N GLU A 131 1.40 25.34 -31.66
CA GLU A 131 1.36 24.97 -30.23
C GLU A 131 0.27 23.94 -29.95
N HIS A 132 -0.91 24.10 -30.54
CA HIS A 132 -2.01 23.14 -30.41
C HIS A 132 -1.62 21.75 -30.94
N LEU A 133 -1.00 21.67 -32.12
CA LEU A 133 -0.51 20.41 -32.68
C LEU A 133 0.56 19.74 -31.80
N LYS A 134 1.49 20.53 -31.24
CA LYS A 134 2.49 20.02 -30.29
C LYS A 134 1.83 19.45 -29.04
N ARG A 135 0.82 20.14 -28.51
CA ARG A 135 0.06 19.70 -27.33
C ARG A 135 -0.71 18.41 -27.62
N LEU A 136 -1.40 18.34 -28.76
CA LEU A 136 -2.09 17.13 -29.18
C LEU A 136 -1.14 15.93 -29.36
N LYS A 137 0.02 16.12 -29.99
CA LYS A 137 1.05 15.07 -30.12
C LYS A 137 1.54 14.58 -28.76
N LYS A 138 1.76 15.49 -27.80
CA LYS A 138 2.17 15.14 -26.45
C LYS A 138 1.10 14.30 -25.75
N GLN A 139 -0.17 14.75 -25.79
CA GLN A 139 -1.30 14.01 -25.21
C GLN A 139 -1.49 12.63 -25.85
N LEU A 140 -1.33 12.54 -27.15
CA LEU A 140 -1.42 11.26 -27.87
C LEU A 140 -0.33 10.29 -27.42
N ASN A 141 0.92 10.76 -27.31
CA ASN A 141 2.03 9.92 -26.86
C ASN A 141 1.83 9.43 -25.41
N GLU A 142 1.39 10.31 -24.50
CA GLU A 142 1.06 9.93 -23.12
C GLU A 142 -0.06 8.88 -23.07
N SER A 143 -1.09 9.06 -23.89
CA SER A 143 -2.20 8.10 -23.99
C SER A 143 -1.77 6.76 -24.58
N LEU A 144 -0.88 6.75 -25.57
CA LEU A 144 -0.35 5.52 -26.18
C LEU A 144 0.44 4.68 -25.18
N VAL A 145 1.24 5.31 -24.30
CA VAL A 145 1.97 4.59 -23.25
C VAL A 145 1.01 3.87 -22.31
N LEU A 146 -0.04 4.54 -21.86
CA LEU A 146 -1.06 3.95 -20.98
C LEU A 146 -1.83 2.81 -21.66
N LEU A 147 -2.19 2.97 -22.92
CA LEU A 147 -2.89 1.94 -23.72
C LEU A 147 -1.99 0.72 -23.94
N ARG A 148 -0.68 0.93 -24.18
CA ARG A 148 0.32 -0.14 -24.31
C ARG A 148 0.44 -0.93 -22.99
N GLU A 149 0.56 -0.25 -21.85
CA GLU A 149 0.64 -0.91 -20.54
C GLU A 149 -0.64 -1.74 -20.25
N ARG A 150 -1.82 -1.16 -20.45
CA ARG A 150 -3.09 -1.89 -20.30
C ARG A 150 -3.20 -3.10 -21.20
N PHE A 151 -2.72 -3.00 -22.42
CA PHE A 151 -2.71 -4.14 -23.35
C PHE A 151 -1.80 -5.26 -22.83
N LEU A 152 -0.58 -4.93 -22.37
CA LEU A 152 0.37 -5.90 -21.82
C LEU A 152 -0.14 -6.54 -20.53
N GLU A 153 -0.75 -5.77 -19.65
CA GLU A 153 -1.39 -6.29 -18.44
C GLU A 153 -2.54 -7.26 -18.78
N ARG A 154 -3.36 -6.92 -19.77
CA ARG A 154 -4.42 -7.80 -20.25
C ARG A 154 -3.86 -9.06 -20.90
N LEU A 155 -2.76 -8.96 -21.67
CA LEU A 155 -2.06 -10.09 -22.27
C LEU A 155 -1.54 -11.07 -21.20
N ALA A 156 -1.01 -10.53 -20.09
CA ALA A 156 -0.50 -11.32 -18.97
C ALA A 156 -1.59 -11.98 -18.13
N SER A 157 -2.80 -11.39 -18.06
CA SER A 157 -3.84 -11.81 -17.11
C SER A 157 -5.01 -12.58 -17.75
N SER A 158 -5.35 -12.29 -19.00
CA SER A 158 -6.60 -12.73 -19.62
C SER A 158 -6.40 -13.42 -20.96
N PRO A 159 -7.29 -14.37 -21.34
CA PRO A 159 -7.24 -14.99 -22.66
C PRO A 159 -7.57 -13.97 -23.75
N MET A 160 -6.81 -13.97 -24.84
CA MET A 160 -7.01 -13.12 -26.02
C MET A 160 -6.97 -13.93 -27.31
N LYS A 161 -7.68 -13.48 -28.34
CA LYS A 161 -7.61 -14.08 -29.68
C LYS A 161 -6.29 -13.73 -30.35
N ARG A 162 -5.71 -14.66 -31.09
CA ARG A 162 -4.44 -14.49 -31.79
C ARG A 162 -4.41 -13.26 -32.69
N SER A 163 -5.46 -13.07 -33.49
CA SER A 163 -5.58 -11.94 -34.42
C SER A 163 -5.60 -10.57 -33.68
N GLU A 164 -6.25 -10.50 -32.51
CA GLU A 164 -6.26 -9.30 -31.68
C GLU A 164 -4.87 -9.01 -31.11
N MET A 165 -4.16 -10.05 -30.63
CA MET A 165 -2.80 -9.91 -30.11
C MET A 165 -1.83 -9.42 -31.18
N GLU A 166 -1.78 -10.07 -32.34
CA GLU A 166 -0.89 -9.72 -33.44
C GLU A 166 -1.12 -8.28 -33.92
N SER A 167 -2.39 -7.88 -34.08
CA SER A 167 -2.75 -6.51 -34.45
C SER A 167 -2.27 -5.48 -33.43
N ARG A 168 -2.45 -5.74 -32.12
CA ARG A 168 -2.06 -4.80 -31.07
C ARG A 168 -0.55 -4.77 -30.83
N LEU A 169 0.15 -5.92 -30.96
CA LEU A 169 1.62 -5.94 -30.91
C LEU A 169 2.22 -5.06 -32.00
N SER A 170 1.68 -5.16 -33.22
CA SER A 170 2.10 -4.31 -34.34
C SER A 170 1.74 -2.85 -34.11
N TYR A 171 0.54 -2.55 -33.61
CA TYR A 171 0.08 -1.18 -33.37
C TYR A 171 0.93 -0.44 -32.32
N PHE A 172 1.34 -1.15 -31.25
CA PHE A 172 2.14 -0.57 -30.16
C PHE A 172 3.66 -0.75 -30.36
N ASP A 173 4.08 -1.29 -31.50
CA ASP A 173 5.49 -1.62 -31.81
C ASP A 173 6.16 -2.42 -30.69
N ILE A 174 5.50 -3.49 -30.22
CA ILE A 174 6.02 -4.36 -29.17
C ILE A 174 6.84 -5.49 -29.85
N PRO A 175 8.13 -5.65 -29.51
CA PRO A 175 9.04 -6.51 -30.26
C PRO A 175 8.94 -8.00 -29.92
N LEU A 176 7.82 -8.50 -29.43
CA LEU A 176 7.61 -9.91 -29.10
C LEU A 176 7.46 -10.74 -30.38
N ARG A 177 8.58 -11.32 -30.87
CA ARG A 177 8.63 -12.11 -32.09
C ARG A 177 9.37 -13.42 -31.83
N GLY A 178 8.70 -14.55 -32.04
CA GLY A 178 9.35 -15.86 -31.90
C GLY A 178 8.32 -16.96 -31.61
N PRO A 179 8.72 -18.23 -31.72
CA PRO A 179 7.87 -19.36 -31.36
C PRO A 179 7.81 -19.63 -29.85
N LEU A 180 8.75 -19.09 -29.06
CA LEU A 180 8.85 -19.33 -27.64
C LEU A 180 8.77 -18.03 -26.85
N TYR A 181 8.13 -18.09 -25.69
CA TYR A 181 7.95 -16.96 -24.78
C TYR A 181 8.14 -17.39 -23.34
N ILE A 182 8.72 -16.51 -22.52
CA ILE A 182 8.87 -16.69 -21.09
C ILE A 182 8.57 -15.39 -20.37
N ALA A 183 7.96 -15.47 -19.20
CA ALA A 183 7.68 -14.31 -18.36
C ALA A 183 8.56 -14.30 -17.11
N MET A 184 8.94 -13.11 -16.69
CA MET A 184 9.61 -12.84 -15.42
C MET A 184 8.81 -11.79 -14.67
N ALA A 185 8.62 -11.98 -13.37
CA ALA A 185 7.97 -11.03 -12.47
C ALA A 185 8.99 -10.56 -11.42
N ALA A 186 9.16 -9.27 -11.26
CA ALA A 186 10.00 -8.69 -10.21
C ALA A 186 9.13 -7.96 -9.19
N ASP A 187 9.43 -8.16 -7.91
CA ASP A 187 8.73 -7.51 -6.80
C ASP A 187 9.72 -7.12 -5.70
N MET A 188 9.47 -6.01 -5.04
CA MET A 188 10.28 -5.55 -3.91
C MET A 188 10.13 -6.47 -2.71
N ASP A 189 11.22 -6.69 -1.98
CA ASP A 189 11.23 -7.57 -0.81
C ASP A 189 10.71 -6.90 0.46
N GLU A 190 10.82 -5.58 0.56
CA GLU A 190 10.35 -4.80 1.70
C GLU A 190 9.26 -3.83 1.24
N LEU A 191 8.04 -4.03 1.77
CA LEU A 191 7.00 -3.02 1.74
C LEU A 191 7.07 -2.24 3.04
N ARG A 192 7.19 -0.93 2.95
CA ARG A 192 7.05 -0.07 4.12
C ARG A 192 5.58 -0.02 4.53
N SER A 193 5.33 0.09 5.85
CA SER A 193 4.00 0.11 6.45
C SER A 193 3.06 1.16 5.84
N ASP A 194 1.74 0.99 6.02
CA ASP A 194 0.63 1.77 5.41
C ASP A 194 0.80 3.31 5.40
N GLU A 195 1.60 3.88 6.28
CA GLU A 195 1.87 5.32 6.33
C GLU A 195 2.79 5.83 5.19
N GLN A 196 3.36 4.92 4.37
CA GLN A 196 4.33 5.24 3.31
C GLN A 196 3.94 4.69 1.93
N HIS A 197 2.65 4.64 1.60
CA HIS A 197 2.19 4.20 0.26
C HIS A 197 2.86 4.96 -0.89
N ALA A 198 3.08 6.27 -0.74
CA ALA A 198 3.75 7.08 -1.76
C ALA A 198 5.20 6.64 -2.03
N ASP A 199 5.91 6.17 -0.99
CA ASP A 199 7.29 5.65 -1.14
C ASP A 199 7.31 4.31 -1.89
N ASN A 200 6.30 3.45 -1.68
CA ASN A 200 6.19 2.16 -2.36
C ASN A 200 5.93 2.34 -3.87
N GLU A 201 5.08 3.30 -4.26
CA GLU A 201 4.84 3.64 -5.67
C GLU A 201 6.10 4.19 -6.34
N LEU A 202 6.86 5.04 -5.63
CA LEU A 202 8.12 5.59 -6.13
C LEU A 202 9.16 4.49 -6.34
N HIS A 203 9.27 3.55 -5.41
CA HIS A 203 10.19 2.42 -5.53
C HIS A 203 9.79 1.46 -6.66
N ALA A 204 8.49 1.19 -6.84
CA ALA A 204 7.99 0.39 -7.97
C ALA A 204 8.28 1.07 -9.31
N PHE A 205 8.15 2.39 -9.38
CA PHE A 205 8.53 3.18 -10.55
C PHE A 205 10.04 3.12 -10.82
N ALA A 206 10.86 3.21 -9.77
CA ALA A 206 12.30 3.09 -9.87
C ALA A 206 12.73 1.70 -10.37
N LEU A 207 12.12 0.63 -9.86
CA LEU A 207 12.33 -0.74 -10.35
C LEU A 207 11.96 -0.87 -11.82
N TYR A 208 10.81 -0.32 -12.23
CA TYR A 208 10.39 -0.32 -13.64
C TYR A 208 11.42 0.37 -14.54
N ASN A 209 11.95 1.52 -14.15
CA ASN A 209 12.95 2.26 -14.93
C ASN A 209 14.27 1.48 -15.06
N ILE A 210 14.74 0.85 -13.97
CA ILE A 210 15.93 0.00 -14.01
C ILE A 210 15.72 -1.16 -14.98
N MET A 211 14.60 -1.86 -14.88
CA MET A 211 14.28 -2.96 -15.77
C MET A 211 14.16 -2.51 -17.22
N GLN A 212 13.57 -1.34 -17.45
CA GLN A 212 13.45 -0.76 -18.79
C GLN A 212 14.83 -0.43 -19.38
N GLU A 213 15.76 0.08 -18.58
CA GLU A 213 17.12 0.40 -19.01
C GLU A 213 17.93 -0.87 -19.33
N ILE A 214 17.88 -1.89 -18.46
CA ILE A 214 18.54 -3.18 -18.68
C ILE A 214 18.01 -3.86 -19.95
N LEU A 215 16.71 -3.77 -20.19
CA LEU A 215 16.02 -4.43 -21.31
C LEU A 215 15.96 -3.59 -22.59
N ALA A 216 16.43 -2.34 -22.57
CA ALA A 216 16.37 -1.45 -23.74
C ALA A 216 17.17 -1.96 -24.95
N GLY A 217 18.25 -2.73 -24.72
CA GLY A 217 19.07 -3.35 -25.76
C GLY A 217 18.65 -4.78 -26.12
N GLU A 218 17.60 -5.32 -25.48
CA GLU A 218 17.24 -6.73 -25.58
C GLU A 218 16.20 -6.97 -26.68
N PRO A 219 16.58 -7.67 -27.77
CA PRO A 219 15.63 -7.97 -28.82
C PRO A 219 14.55 -8.94 -28.33
N GLY A 220 13.30 -8.61 -28.57
CA GLY A 220 12.19 -9.49 -28.19
C GLY A 220 11.76 -9.41 -26.73
N ALA A 221 12.05 -8.29 -26.04
CA ALA A 221 11.65 -8.03 -24.66
C ALA A 221 10.53 -6.98 -24.59
N ALA A 222 9.59 -7.19 -23.66
CA ALA A 222 8.56 -6.21 -23.31
C ALA A 222 8.45 -6.13 -21.78
N VAL A 223 8.73 -4.95 -21.24
CA VAL A 223 8.60 -4.65 -19.80
C VAL A 223 7.41 -3.75 -19.56
N PHE A 224 6.67 -3.97 -18.49
CA PHE A 224 5.48 -3.19 -18.11
C PHE A 224 5.20 -3.32 -16.62
N ARG A 225 4.52 -2.31 -16.07
CA ARG A 225 4.01 -2.35 -14.70
C ARG A 225 2.83 -3.31 -14.62
N TYR A 226 2.80 -4.11 -13.57
CA TYR A 226 1.80 -5.15 -13.39
C TYR A 226 1.32 -5.19 -11.95
N LYS A 227 0.00 -5.07 -11.75
CA LYS A 227 -0.61 -4.92 -10.43
C LYS A 227 0.04 -3.79 -9.61
N GLU A 228 -0.21 -3.74 -8.32
CA GLU A 228 0.11 -2.55 -7.52
C GLU A 228 1.61 -2.23 -7.43
N ASN A 229 2.49 -3.23 -7.30
CA ASN A 229 3.92 -2.99 -7.06
C ASN A 229 4.86 -3.92 -7.84
N LYS A 230 4.35 -4.70 -8.78
CA LYS A 230 5.14 -5.68 -9.54
C LYS A 230 5.49 -5.13 -10.92
N VAL A 231 6.64 -5.52 -11.41
CA VAL A 231 7.06 -5.28 -12.79
C VAL A 231 7.18 -6.61 -13.50
N MET A 232 6.51 -6.71 -14.65
CA MET A 232 6.52 -7.91 -15.48
C MET A 232 7.35 -7.70 -16.74
N THR A 233 8.10 -8.72 -17.11
CA THR A 233 8.82 -8.77 -18.38
C THR A 233 8.40 -10.02 -19.14
N ILE A 234 8.16 -9.88 -20.44
CA ILE A 234 7.96 -10.99 -21.35
C ILE A 234 9.14 -10.99 -22.34
N LEU A 235 9.81 -12.13 -22.47
CA LEU A 235 10.86 -12.36 -23.44
C LEU A 235 10.37 -13.32 -24.52
N SER A 236 10.84 -13.14 -25.76
CA SER A 236 10.58 -14.04 -26.87
C SER A 236 11.90 -14.54 -27.46
N GLY A 237 11.90 -15.78 -27.93
CA GLY A 237 13.08 -16.41 -28.52
C GLY A 237 12.74 -17.58 -29.46
N SER A 238 13.76 -18.19 -30.06
CA SER A 238 13.62 -19.33 -30.97
C SER A 238 14.15 -20.65 -30.38
N ASP A 239 15.00 -20.58 -29.37
CA ASP A 239 15.61 -21.71 -28.71
C ASP A 239 15.27 -21.72 -27.21
N GLU A 240 14.91 -22.88 -26.68
CA GLU A 240 14.40 -23.05 -25.32
C GLU A 240 15.50 -22.87 -24.26
N GLU A 241 16.68 -23.47 -24.50
CA GLU A 241 17.81 -23.40 -23.56
C GLU A 241 18.40 -21.97 -23.53
N MET A 242 18.56 -21.36 -24.72
CA MET A 242 19.03 -19.99 -24.82
C MET A 242 18.06 -18.99 -24.16
N LEU A 243 16.75 -19.15 -24.39
CA LEU A 243 15.75 -18.26 -23.80
C LEU A 243 15.72 -18.39 -22.26
N HIS A 244 15.87 -19.61 -21.74
CA HIS A 244 15.94 -19.86 -20.32
C HIS A 244 17.22 -19.25 -19.69
N ALA A 245 18.39 -19.49 -20.30
CA ALA A 245 19.66 -18.93 -19.84
C ALA A 245 19.63 -17.39 -19.86
N ARG A 246 19.03 -16.80 -20.91
CA ARG A 246 18.90 -15.35 -21.05
C ARG A 246 17.97 -14.75 -20.00
N ALA A 247 16.84 -15.41 -19.72
CA ALA A 247 15.93 -14.99 -18.65
C ALA A 247 16.64 -15.01 -17.28
N GLN A 248 17.44 -16.04 -17.01
CA GLN A 248 18.23 -16.13 -15.77
C GLN A 248 19.26 -14.99 -15.66
N GLU A 249 20.01 -14.73 -16.71
CA GLU A 249 21.03 -13.67 -16.74
C GLU A 249 20.41 -12.29 -16.49
N LEU A 250 19.33 -11.96 -17.24
CA LEU A 250 18.62 -10.69 -17.07
C LEU A 250 17.99 -10.56 -15.67
N ALA A 251 17.47 -11.63 -15.10
CA ALA A 251 16.92 -11.62 -13.75
C ALA A 251 18.00 -11.33 -12.69
N GLU A 252 19.20 -11.90 -12.85
CA GLU A 252 20.34 -11.60 -11.98
C GLU A 252 20.85 -10.16 -12.15
N ASP A 253 20.88 -9.64 -13.38
CA ASP A 253 21.24 -8.25 -13.67
C ASP A 253 20.24 -7.28 -13.01
N ILE A 254 18.94 -7.56 -13.09
CA ILE A 254 17.89 -6.77 -12.46
C ILE A 254 18.08 -6.78 -10.93
N ARG A 255 18.26 -7.96 -10.34
CA ARG A 255 18.48 -8.12 -8.90
C ARG A 255 19.74 -7.37 -8.44
N GLY A 256 20.86 -7.61 -9.14
CA GLY A 256 22.17 -7.01 -8.84
C GLY A 256 22.17 -5.49 -8.97
N SER A 257 21.62 -4.97 -10.06
CA SER A 257 21.52 -3.53 -10.32
C SER A 257 20.61 -2.84 -9.32
N THR A 258 19.46 -3.43 -8.99
CA THR A 258 18.56 -2.87 -7.98
C THR A 258 19.25 -2.80 -6.62
N LYS A 259 19.92 -3.85 -6.20
CA LYS A 259 20.69 -3.89 -4.95
C LYS A 259 21.81 -2.86 -4.91
N GLN A 260 22.50 -2.65 -6.02
CA GLN A 260 23.62 -1.72 -6.12
C GLN A 260 23.19 -0.25 -6.09
N PHE A 261 22.11 0.10 -6.80
CA PHE A 261 21.70 1.49 -7.01
C PHE A 261 20.57 1.95 -6.08
N MET A 262 19.81 1.00 -5.51
CA MET A 262 18.68 1.28 -4.64
C MET A 262 18.94 0.80 -3.21
N LYS A 263 18.23 1.35 -2.24
CA LYS A 263 18.31 0.95 -0.82
C LYS A 263 17.38 -0.22 -0.47
N PHE A 264 16.91 -0.98 -1.48
CA PHE A 264 16.02 -2.13 -1.28
C PHE A 264 16.46 -3.29 -2.17
N THR A 265 16.04 -4.50 -1.82
CA THR A 265 16.26 -5.71 -2.60
C THR A 265 15.00 -6.12 -3.36
N VAL A 266 15.18 -6.89 -4.41
CA VAL A 266 14.09 -7.45 -5.22
C VAL A 266 14.25 -8.94 -5.36
N THR A 267 13.13 -9.66 -5.38
CA THR A 267 13.08 -11.04 -5.82
C THR A 267 12.49 -11.10 -7.22
N VAL A 268 13.08 -11.90 -8.08
CA VAL A 268 12.64 -12.09 -9.46
C VAL A 268 12.18 -13.54 -9.64
N GLY A 269 10.91 -13.72 -9.98
CA GLY A 269 10.33 -15.02 -10.32
C GLY A 269 10.35 -15.25 -11.83
N ILE A 270 10.83 -16.41 -12.28
CA ILE A 270 10.87 -16.81 -13.69
C ILE A 270 9.84 -17.93 -13.89
N GLY A 271 8.94 -17.72 -14.87
CA GLY A 271 7.87 -18.64 -15.21
C GLY A 271 8.30 -19.77 -16.15
N THR A 272 7.32 -20.50 -16.65
CA THR A 272 7.55 -21.59 -17.62
C THR A 272 7.60 -21.07 -19.05
N ILE A 273 8.35 -21.72 -19.92
CA ILE A 273 8.36 -21.41 -21.36
C ILE A 273 7.05 -21.88 -21.99
N CYS A 274 6.47 -21.04 -22.82
CA CYS A 274 5.31 -21.39 -23.64
C CYS A 274 5.59 -21.20 -25.14
N ARG A 275 5.00 -22.07 -25.99
CA ARG A 275 5.23 -22.11 -27.45
C ARG A 275 4.31 -21.19 -28.23
N GLU A 276 3.29 -20.66 -27.63
CA GLU A 276 2.32 -19.76 -28.24
C GLU A 276 2.09 -18.55 -27.35
N LEU A 277 2.07 -17.37 -27.93
CA LEU A 277 1.82 -16.13 -27.18
C LEU A 277 0.46 -16.12 -26.46
N GLN A 278 -0.54 -16.85 -26.97
CA GLN A 278 -1.85 -17.02 -26.31
C GLN A 278 -1.75 -17.64 -24.92
N ASN A 279 -0.69 -18.42 -24.69
CA ASN A 279 -0.41 -19.13 -23.44
C ASN A 279 0.50 -18.35 -22.47
N ILE A 280 0.97 -17.15 -22.85
CA ILE A 280 1.88 -16.35 -22.04
C ILE A 280 1.35 -16.06 -20.63
N ARG A 281 0.03 -15.95 -20.49
CA ARG A 281 -0.63 -15.79 -19.19
C ARG A 281 -0.29 -16.89 -18.18
N TYR A 282 -0.01 -18.11 -18.64
CA TYR A 282 0.39 -19.21 -17.76
C TYR A 282 1.84 -19.02 -17.29
N SER A 283 2.73 -18.56 -18.17
CA SER A 283 4.10 -18.18 -17.80
C SER A 283 4.10 -17.00 -16.82
N CYS A 284 3.25 -15.99 -17.03
CA CYS A 284 3.09 -14.87 -16.11
C CYS A 284 2.61 -15.33 -14.72
N LYS A 285 1.59 -16.20 -14.67
CA LYS A 285 1.13 -16.78 -13.40
C LYS A 285 2.19 -17.62 -12.72
N ALA A 286 2.95 -18.40 -13.49
CA ALA A 286 4.06 -19.20 -12.98
C ALA A 286 5.19 -18.33 -12.42
N SER A 287 5.50 -17.19 -13.06
CA SER A 287 6.48 -16.24 -12.54
C SER A 287 6.00 -15.54 -11.25
N GLU A 288 4.70 -15.24 -11.13
CA GLU A 288 4.11 -14.76 -9.87
C GLU A 288 4.18 -15.83 -8.77
N ALA A 289 3.83 -17.08 -9.09
CA ALA A 289 3.94 -18.19 -8.13
C ALA A 289 5.39 -18.40 -7.67
N ALA A 290 6.37 -18.26 -8.57
CA ALA A 290 7.79 -18.32 -8.21
C ALA A 290 8.18 -17.24 -7.20
N LEU A 291 7.64 -16.00 -7.31
CA LEU A 291 7.87 -14.94 -6.34
C LEU A 291 7.36 -15.28 -4.93
N GLU A 292 6.26 -16.00 -4.80
CA GLU A 292 5.69 -16.37 -3.50
C GLU A 292 6.65 -17.27 -2.70
N TYR A 293 7.49 -18.07 -3.39
CA TYR A 293 8.47 -18.91 -2.73
C TYR A 293 9.57 -18.15 -1.98
N ARG A 294 9.71 -16.83 -2.16
CA ARG A 294 10.59 -16.02 -1.31
C ARG A 294 10.25 -16.16 0.18
N LEU A 295 8.99 -16.47 0.52
CA LEU A 295 8.56 -16.80 1.87
C LEU A 295 9.39 -17.96 2.48
N LEU A 296 9.73 -18.97 1.67
CA LEU A 296 10.43 -20.18 2.10
C LEU A 296 11.94 -20.11 1.89
N ILE A 297 12.40 -19.50 0.80
CA ILE A 297 13.82 -19.49 0.41
C ILE A 297 14.56 -18.21 0.77
N GLY A 298 13.81 -17.19 1.23
CA GLY A 298 14.36 -15.88 1.59
C GLY A 298 14.24 -14.84 0.48
N ARG A 299 14.66 -13.64 0.79
CA ARG A 299 14.63 -12.43 -0.03
C ARG A 299 15.90 -12.33 -0.91
N ASP A 300 15.91 -11.38 -1.86
CA ASP A 300 17.06 -11.09 -2.73
C ASP A 300 17.47 -12.31 -3.54
N GLN A 301 16.50 -12.93 -4.25
CA GLN A 301 16.68 -14.19 -4.97
C GLN A 301 16.15 -14.10 -6.42
N VAL A 302 16.71 -14.92 -7.30
CA VAL A 302 16.10 -15.29 -8.58
C VAL A 302 15.54 -16.70 -8.44
N VAL A 303 14.28 -16.88 -8.74
CA VAL A 303 13.53 -18.12 -8.47
C VAL A 303 12.89 -18.65 -9.75
N HIS A 304 13.29 -19.84 -10.16
CA HIS A 304 12.63 -20.57 -11.24
C HIS A 304 11.50 -21.44 -10.73
N ILE A 305 10.33 -21.33 -11.32
CA ILE A 305 9.19 -22.19 -10.95
C ILE A 305 9.46 -23.66 -11.20
N THR A 306 10.20 -24.02 -12.26
CA THR A 306 10.55 -25.40 -12.61
C THR A 306 11.44 -26.10 -11.57
N ASP A 307 12.25 -25.34 -10.83
CA ASP A 307 13.09 -25.88 -9.77
C ASP A 307 12.27 -26.18 -8.50
N LEU A 308 11.13 -25.54 -8.37
CA LEU A 308 10.23 -25.65 -7.23
C LEU A 308 9.18 -26.76 -7.41
N GLU A 309 8.75 -27.04 -8.62
CA GLU A 309 7.79 -28.12 -8.94
C GLU A 309 8.34 -29.51 -8.54
N LYS A 310 9.66 -29.64 -8.41
CA LYS A 310 10.31 -30.85 -7.88
C LYS A 310 10.22 -30.98 -6.36
N ARG A 311 9.83 -29.91 -5.64
CA ARG A 311 9.57 -29.97 -4.20
C ARG A 311 8.24 -30.68 -4.00
N GLY A 312 8.30 -31.92 -3.52
CA GLY A 312 7.15 -32.80 -3.39
C GLY A 312 6.08 -32.20 -2.48
N SER A 313 4.82 -32.48 -2.80
CA SER A 313 3.72 -32.34 -1.85
C SER A 313 3.93 -33.36 -0.74
N GLY A 314 4.53 -32.93 0.37
CA GLY A 314 4.57 -33.73 1.59
C GLY A 314 3.13 -34.10 2.03
N PRO A 315 2.94 -35.17 2.80
CA PRO A 315 1.61 -35.58 3.23
C PRO A 315 0.96 -34.43 4.04
N LEU A 316 -0.27 -34.10 3.70
CA LEU A 316 -1.11 -33.08 4.37
C LEU A 316 -1.27 -33.30 5.89
N LEU A 317 -0.97 -34.51 6.35
CA LEU A 317 -1.10 -34.94 7.74
C LEU A 317 0.15 -34.70 8.60
N ASP A 318 1.29 -34.37 8.00
CA ASP A 318 2.49 -34.03 8.76
C ASP A 318 2.29 -32.72 9.52
N GLY A 319 2.62 -32.71 10.81
CA GLY A 319 2.54 -31.53 11.67
C GLY A 319 1.33 -31.45 12.60
N ILE A 320 0.41 -32.42 12.61
CA ILE A 320 -0.72 -32.49 13.56
C ILE A 320 -0.20 -32.50 15.02
N GLU A 321 0.94 -33.14 15.26
CA GLU A 321 1.56 -33.15 16.58
C GLU A 321 1.95 -31.77 17.09
N THR A 322 2.53 -30.94 16.23
CA THR A 322 2.93 -29.58 16.58
C THR A 322 1.71 -28.69 16.86
N GLU A 323 0.65 -28.83 16.08
CA GLU A 323 -0.62 -28.13 16.28
C GLU A 323 -1.29 -28.53 17.60
N THR A 324 -1.35 -29.85 17.89
CA THR A 324 -1.93 -30.38 19.12
C THR A 324 -1.13 -29.95 20.35
N ALA A 325 0.20 -29.95 20.26
CA ALA A 325 1.08 -29.49 21.32
C ALA A 325 0.87 -27.99 21.59
N LEU A 326 0.73 -27.16 20.54
CA LEU A 326 0.46 -25.74 20.66
C LEU A 326 -0.87 -25.45 21.37
N VAL A 327 -1.94 -26.14 20.95
CA VAL A 327 -3.27 -26.02 21.58
C VAL A 327 -3.19 -26.43 23.08
N SER A 328 -2.49 -27.51 23.38
CA SER A 328 -2.28 -27.95 24.76
C SER A 328 -1.52 -26.93 25.60
N ALA A 329 -0.48 -26.32 25.04
CA ALA A 329 0.31 -25.27 25.69
C ALA A 329 -0.52 -24.01 25.95
N ILE A 330 -1.37 -23.60 25.00
CA ILE A 330 -2.30 -22.45 25.17
C ILE A 330 -3.32 -22.75 26.27
N ARG A 331 -3.91 -23.97 26.24
CA ARG A 331 -4.83 -24.43 27.31
C ARG A 331 -4.15 -24.48 28.67
N ALA A 332 -2.88 -24.89 28.73
CA ALA A 332 -2.12 -24.88 29.97
C ALA A 332 -1.74 -23.46 30.47
N GLY A 333 -1.61 -22.53 29.55
CA GLY A 333 -1.16 -21.15 29.84
C GLY A 333 0.36 -21.02 29.89
N THR A 334 1.10 -21.94 29.26
CA THR A 334 2.57 -22.01 29.28
C THR A 334 3.17 -21.29 28.08
N GLY A 335 3.46 -19.99 28.22
CA GLY A 335 4.00 -19.16 27.14
C GLY A 335 5.35 -19.63 26.58
N SER A 336 6.20 -20.28 27.39
CA SER A 336 7.49 -20.84 26.93
C SER A 336 7.30 -22.00 25.97
N GLU A 337 6.33 -22.88 26.26
CA GLU A 337 6.01 -24.03 25.40
C GLU A 337 5.34 -23.56 24.10
N VAL A 338 4.48 -22.55 24.17
CA VAL A 338 3.87 -21.93 22.98
C VAL A 338 4.96 -21.43 22.04
N LYS A 339 5.94 -20.65 22.53
CA LYS A 339 7.07 -20.17 21.71
C LYS A 339 7.91 -21.30 21.13
N ALA A 340 8.11 -22.39 21.88
CA ALA A 340 8.83 -23.56 21.40
C ALA A 340 8.08 -24.28 20.26
N CYS A 341 6.75 -24.41 20.38
CA CYS A 341 5.91 -24.99 19.33
C CYS A 341 5.92 -24.14 18.05
N ILE A 342 5.84 -22.81 18.18
CA ILE A 342 5.90 -21.90 17.03
C ILE A 342 7.25 -22.02 16.31
N ARG A 343 8.37 -21.98 17.02
CA ARG A 343 9.70 -22.17 16.42
C ARG A 343 9.84 -23.51 15.70
N ARG A 344 9.30 -24.59 16.29
CA ARG A 344 9.28 -25.90 15.65
C ARG A 344 8.46 -25.87 14.36
N LEU A 345 7.27 -25.25 14.37
CA LEU A 345 6.45 -25.07 13.17
C LEU A 345 7.21 -24.32 12.08
N ILE A 346 7.85 -23.18 12.42
CA ILE A 346 8.63 -22.37 11.45
C ILE A 346 9.79 -23.18 10.87
N SER A 347 10.51 -23.95 11.71
CA SER A 347 11.57 -24.84 11.25
C SER A 347 11.07 -25.93 10.29
N GLU A 348 9.91 -26.51 10.56
CA GLU A 348 9.26 -27.49 9.68
C GLU A 348 8.81 -26.85 8.35
N LEU A 349 8.27 -25.62 8.39
CA LEU A 349 7.88 -24.86 7.19
C LEU A 349 9.08 -24.46 6.35
N GLY A 350 10.22 -24.14 6.95
CA GLY A 350 11.47 -23.81 6.26
C GLY A 350 12.18 -25.02 5.62
N SER A 351 11.67 -26.25 5.81
CA SER A 351 12.28 -27.42 5.20
C SER A 351 12.15 -27.39 3.67
N ALA A 352 13.19 -27.87 2.96
CA ALA A 352 13.27 -27.81 1.50
C ALA A 352 12.19 -28.62 0.75
N SER A 353 11.38 -29.38 1.46
CA SER A 353 10.40 -30.34 0.89
C SER A 353 8.96 -29.82 0.86
N ILE A 354 8.67 -28.63 1.42
CA ILE A 354 7.30 -28.15 1.56
C ILE A 354 6.93 -27.22 0.40
N SER A 355 5.73 -27.37 -0.16
CA SER A 355 5.20 -26.42 -1.15
C SER A 355 4.63 -25.17 -0.45
N ILE A 356 4.55 -24.06 -1.19
CA ILE A 356 4.02 -22.81 -0.63
C ILE A 356 2.55 -22.93 -0.21
N GLU A 357 1.75 -23.65 -0.98
CA GLU A 357 0.34 -23.91 -0.68
C GLU A 357 0.19 -24.70 0.64
N LEU A 358 1.04 -25.71 0.85
CA LEU A 358 1.02 -26.48 2.08
C LEU A 358 1.48 -25.64 3.27
N CYS A 359 2.44 -24.72 3.07
CA CYS A 359 2.84 -23.76 4.08
C CYS A 359 1.64 -22.91 4.55
N TYR A 360 0.91 -22.30 3.60
CA TYR A 360 -0.30 -21.53 3.93
C TYR A 360 -1.38 -22.36 4.61
N VAL A 361 -1.63 -23.57 4.14
CA VAL A 361 -2.60 -24.51 4.76
C VAL A 361 -2.23 -24.81 6.21
N ARG A 362 -0.95 -25.06 6.50
CA ARG A 362 -0.49 -25.34 7.87
C ARG A 362 -0.63 -24.15 8.80
N VAL A 363 -0.28 -22.94 8.34
CA VAL A 363 -0.45 -21.71 9.12
C VAL A 363 -1.94 -21.47 9.42
N LEU A 364 -2.81 -21.63 8.41
CA LEU A 364 -4.26 -21.51 8.59
C LEU A 364 -4.82 -22.52 9.60
N ARG A 365 -4.37 -23.78 9.56
CA ARG A 365 -4.80 -24.81 10.51
C ARG A 365 -4.43 -24.44 11.95
N VAL A 366 -3.21 -23.96 12.16
CA VAL A 366 -2.77 -23.45 13.47
C VAL A 366 -3.68 -22.31 13.96
N MET A 367 -3.97 -21.36 13.11
CA MET A 367 -4.86 -20.25 13.45
C MET A 367 -6.27 -20.72 13.82
N LEU A 368 -6.84 -21.61 13.04
CA LEU A 368 -8.17 -22.18 13.33
C LEU A 368 -8.17 -22.96 14.65
N ALA A 369 -7.11 -23.72 14.96
CA ALA A 369 -6.98 -24.46 16.22
C ALA A 369 -6.88 -23.50 17.43
N VAL A 370 -6.16 -22.38 17.30
CA VAL A 370 -6.09 -21.33 18.34
C VAL A 370 -7.46 -20.73 18.58
N LEU A 371 -8.16 -20.33 17.52
CA LEU A 371 -9.50 -19.73 17.61
C LEU A 371 -10.52 -20.70 18.23
N GLN A 372 -10.54 -21.95 17.78
CA GLN A 372 -11.42 -22.97 18.35
C GLN A 372 -11.15 -23.14 19.85
N THR A 373 -9.87 -23.15 20.25
CA THR A 373 -9.48 -23.26 21.66
C THR A 373 -10.01 -22.10 22.50
N LEU A 374 -9.96 -20.87 21.98
CA LEU A 374 -10.51 -19.71 22.67
C LEU A 374 -12.03 -19.77 22.81
N MET A 375 -12.75 -20.22 21.77
CA MET A 375 -14.19 -20.42 21.81
C MET A 375 -14.60 -21.48 22.84
N GLU A 376 -13.89 -22.62 22.90
CA GLU A 376 -14.15 -23.69 23.85
C GLU A 376 -13.95 -23.26 25.31
N ILE A 377 -13.02 -22.34 25.58
CA ILE A 377 -12.77 -21.80 26.92
C ILE A 377 -13.81 -20.73 27.30
N GLY A 378 -14.68 -20.34 26.36
CA GLY A 378 -15.70 -19.29 26.60
C GLY A 378 -15.13 -17.87 26.50
N SER A 379 -13.98 -17.70 25.93
CA SER A 379 -13.45 -16.39 25.54
C SER A 379 -14.22 -15.93 24.31
N ASN A 380 -14.78 -14.70 24.35
CA ASN A 380 -15.55 -14.16 23.22
C ASN A 380 -14.70 -13.91 21.97
N GLY A 381 -13.37 -14.14 21.99
CA GLY A 381 -12.49 -14.04 20.82
C GLY A 381 -12.67 -12.75 19.97
N ASN A 382 -13.63 -11.89 20.33
CA ASN A 382 -14.09 -10.77 19.51
C ASN A 382 -12.98 -9.76 19.19
N GLU A 383 -11.97 -9.63 20.03
CA GLU A 383 -10.83 -8.74 19.72
C GLU A 383 -9.88 -9.38 18.71
N LEU A 384 -9.74 -10.70 18.73
CA LEU A 384 -9.02 -11.47 17.70
C LEU A 384 -9.85 -11.53 16.41
N ILE A 385 -11.16 -11.84 16.50
CA ILE A 385 -12.08 -11.91 15.36
C ILE A 385 -12.29 -10.54 14.70
N GLY A 386 -12.34 -9.45 15.44
CA GLY A 386 -12.43 -8.09 14.87
C GLY A 386 -11.22 -7.68 14.02
N LYS A 387 -10.06 -8.24 14.31
CA LYS A 387 -8.85 -8.18 13.47
C LYS A 387 -8.85 -9.23 12.36
N GLU A 388 -9.67 -10.28 12.46
CA GLU A 388 -9.72 -11.46 11.57
C GLU A 388 -10.17 -11.17 10.14
N LYS A 389 -10.95 -10.13 9.87
CA LYS A 389 -11.24 -9.72 8.49
C LYS A 389 -9.97 -9.43 7.68
N ARG A 390 -8.83 -9.20 8.36
CA ARG A 390 -7.51 -9.01 7.77
C ARG A 390 -6.63 -10.26 7.82
N LEU A 391 -6.91 -11.25 8.67
CA LEU A 391 -6.02 -12.39 8.89
C LEU A 391 -5.75 -13.21 7.62
N LEU A 392 -6.75 -13.43 6.77
CA LEU A 392 -6.58 -14.13 5.51
C LEU A 392 -5.85 -13.29 4.46
N SER A 393 -6.13 -11.99 4.41
CA SER A 393 -5.41 -11.07 3.50
C SER A 393 -3.95 -10.89 3.94
N ASP A 394 -3.71 -10.83 5.25
CA ASP A 394 -2.38 -10.63 5.81
C ASP A 394 -1.50 -11.87 5.59
N LEU A 395 -2.08 -13.09 5.61
CA LEU A 395 -1.34 -14.33 5.38
C LEU A 395 -0.62 -14.34 4.02
N TYR A 396 -1.28 -13.86 2.96
CA TYR A 396 -0.69 -13.76 1.62
C TYR A 396 0.21 -12.53 1.43
N SER A 397 0.27 -11.63 2.41
CA SER A 397 1.14 -10.46 2.39
C SER A 397 2.52 -10.73 2.97
N PHE A 398 2.69 -11.79 3.76
CA PHE A 398 3.98 -12.14 4.36
C PHE A 398 5.01 -12.51 3.29
N ARG A 399 6.22 -12.01 3.48
CA ARG A 399 7.35 -12.18 2.57
C ARG A 399 8.51 -12.96 3.17
N SER A 400 8.39 -13.39 4.45
CA SER A 400 9.38 -14.24 5.13
C SER A 400 8.73 -15.05 6.24
N LEU A 401 9.35 -16.19 6.56
CA LEU A 401 8.95 -17.03 7.70
C LEU A 401 9.10 -16.30 9.04
N ASP A 402 10.07 -15.38 9.15
CA ASP A 402 10.25 -14.55 10.36
C ASP A 402 9.06 -13.61 10.61
N GLU A 403 8.42 -13.13 9.55
CA GLU A 403 7.19 -12.32 9.66
C GLU A 403 6.03 -13.18 10.18
N ILE A 404 5.88 -14.40 9.66
CA ILE A 404 4.89 -15.38 10.15
C ILE A 404 5.17 -15.73 11.61
N GLU A 405 6.44 -15.96 11.99
CA GLU A 405 6.81 -16.28 13.38
C GLU A 405 6.42 -15.15 14.34
N ARG A 406 6.76 -13.91 14.00
CA ARG A 406 6.39 -12.74 14.81
C ARG A 406 4.87 -12.61 14.96
N TRP A 407 4.16 -12.70 13.86
CA TRP A 407 2.71 -12.63 13.85
C TRP A 407 2.04 -13.76 14.66
N LEU A 408 2.47 -15.01 14.50
CA LEU A 408 1.97 -16.13 15.31
C LEU A 408 2.25 -15.95 16.80
N ASN A 409 3.44 -15.43 17.16
CA ASN A 409 3.75 -15.12 18.54
C ASN A 409 2.81 -14.05 19.11
N GLU A 410 2.54 -12.97 18.39
CA GLU A 410 1.61 -11.91 18.80
C GLU A 410 0.19 -12.44 19.02
N VAL A 411 -0.30 -13.25 18.08
CA VAL A 411 -1.63 -13.87 18.16
C VAL A 411 -1.72 -14.84 19.36
N CYS A 412 -0.72 -15.70 19.53
CA CYS A 412 -0.72 -16.65 20.64
C CYS A 412 -0.52 -15.97 21.99
N GLU A 413 0.27 -14.89 22.10
CA GLU A 413 0.38 -14.08 23.31
C GLU A 413 -0.94 -13.41 23.67
N GLN A 414 -1.70 -12.93 22.69
CA GLN A 414 -3.05 -12.41 22.95
C GLN A 414 -3.97 -13.52 23.41
N ALA A 415 -3.94 -14.70 22.76
CA ALA A 415 -4.72 -15.87 23.17
C ALA A 415 -4.41 -16.28 24.63
N LEU A 416 -3.15 -16.30 25.03
CA LEU A 416 -2.75 -16.57 26.41
C LEU A 416 -3.31 -15.55 27.42
N ARG A 417 -3.30 -14.26 27.06
CA ARG A 417 -3.91 -13.20 27.89
C ARG A 417 -5.42 -13.42 28.06
N ASP A 418 -6.10 -13.77 26.98
CA ASP A 418 -7.56 -14.02 26.99
C ASP A 418 -7.90 -15.25 27.81
N VAL A 419 -7.14 -16.34 27.68
CA VAL A 419 -7.29 -17.55 28.52
C VAL A 419 -7.09 -17.22 30.00
N ALA A 420 -6.05 -16.45 30.33
CA ALA A 420 -5.77 -16.06 31.72
C ALA A 420 -6.88 -15.17 32.30
N LYS A 421 -7.41 -14.22 31.51
CA LYS A 421 -8.54 -13.37 31.88
C LYS A 421 -9.81 -14.19 32.14
N THR A 422 -10.19 -15.04 31.19
CA THR A 422 -11.39 -15.89 31.30
C THR A 422 -11.31 -16.81 32.51
N ARG A 423 -10.14 -17.43 32.78
CA ARG A 423 -9.96 -18.24 33.99
C ARG A 423 -10.16 -17.43 35.27
N LYS A 424 -9.61 -16.21 35.31
CA LYS A 424 -9.77 -15.31 36.46
C LYS A 424 -11.24 -14.93 36.67
N ASP A 425 -11.96 -14.65 35.59
CA ASP A 425 -13.38 -14.29 35.66
C ASP A 425 -14.26 -15.48 36.09
N ILE A 426 -14.00 -16.69 35.57
CA ILE A 426 -14.66 -17.94 36.01
C ILE A 426 -14.41 -18.16 37.50
N THR A 427 -13.14 -18.07 37.95
CA THR A 427 -12.79 -18.24 39.35
C THR A 427 -13.49 -17.23 40.26
N ARG A 428 -13.55 -15.97 39.82
CA ARG A 428 -14.26 -14.90 40.55
C ARG A 428 -15.77 -15.18 40.64
N SER A 429 -16.37 -15.60 39.55
CA SER A 429 -17.81 -15.97 39.52
C SER A 429 -18.09 -17.15 40.48
N GLN A 430 -17.24 -18.18 40.49
CA GLN A 430 -17.37 -19.32 41.39
C GLN A 430 -17.20 -18.90 42.84
N MET A 431 -16.33 -17.97 43.17
CA MET A 431 -16.20 -17.46 44.55
C MET A 431 -17.43 -16.67 44.99
N LEU A 432 -18.01 -15.84 44.08
CA LEU A 432 -19.26 -15.14 44.37
C LEU A 432 -20.43 -16.10 44.58
N GLU A 433 -20.53 -17.18 43.76
CA GLU A 433 -21.52 -18.23 43.93
C GLU A 433 -21.36 -18.96 45.28
N ALA A 434 -20.08 -19.25 45.67
CA ALA A 434 -19.82 -19.86 46.97
C ALA A 434 -20.27 -18.96 48.13
N VAL A 435 -19.98 -17.69 48.09
CA VAL A 435 -20.40 -16.72 49.09
C VAL A 435 -21.92 -16.64 49.19
N ASP A 436 -22.60 -16.51 48.06
CA ASP A 436 -24.07 -16.45 48.01
C ASP A 436 -24.70 -17.76 48.54
N PHE A 437 -24.15 -18.89 48.16
CA PHE A 437 -24.57 -20.18 48.66
C PHE A 437 -24.46 -20.31 50.19
N ILE A 438 -23.32 -19.89 50.77
CA ILE A 438 -23.11 -19.85 52.23
C ILE A 438 -24.13 -18.93 52.89
N GLN A 439 -24.36 -17.75 52.34
CA GLN A 439 -25.32 -16.75 52.88
C GLN A 439 -26.79 -17.21 52.85
N ARG A 440 -27.14 -18.10 51.90
CA ARG A 440 -28.48 -18.67 51.80
C ARG A 440 -28.70 -19.92 52.65
N HIS A 441 -27.64 -20.66 52.93
CA HIS A 441 -27.73 -21.96 53.58
C HIS A 441 -26.98 -22.01 54.93
N TYR A 442 -26.71 -20.83 55.56
CA TYR A 442 -26.04 -20.78 56.86
C TYR A 442 -26.79 -21.51 57.96
N GLU A 443 -28.12 -21.64 57.87
CA GLU A 443 -29.01 -22.36 58.81
C GLU A 443 -28.79 -23.86 58.81
N ASP A 444 -28.24 -24.41 57.72
CA ASP A 444 -27.98 -25.85 57.62
C ASP A 444 -26.77 -26.23 58.51
N ALA A 445 -27.04 -27.08 59.53
CA ALA A 445 -25.98 -27.58 60.43
C ALA A 445 -24.93 -28.45 59.72
N GLU A 446 -25.31 -29.09 58.60
CA GLU A 446 -24.46 -29.95 57.80
C GLU A 446 -23.69 -29.18 56.72
N LEU A 447 -23.82 -27.84 56.66
CA LEU A 447 -23.04 -27.01 55.72
C LEU A 447 -21.56 -27.21 55.93
N SER A 448 -20.88 -27.77 54.93
CA SER A 448 -19.47 -28.10 54.95
C SER A 448 -18.77 -27.58 53.72
N ILE A 449 -17.43 -27.47 53.82
CA ILE A 449 -16.56 -27.08 52.71
C ILE A 449 -16.75 -28.03 51.51
N LYS A 450 -17.00 -29.33 51.75
CA LYS A 450 -17.25 -30.32 50.70
C LYS A 450 -18.54 -30.03 49.93
N THR A 451 -19.62 -29.63 50.64
CA THR A 451 -20.89 -29.28 50.04
C THR A 451 -20.77 -28.09 49.10
N VAL A 452 -20.06 -27.03 49.56
CA VAL A 452 -19.79 -25.85 48.73
C VAL A 452 -18.92 -26.19 47.51
N CYS A 453 -17.83 -26.92 47.74
CA CYS A 453 -16.92 -27.32 46.66
C CYS A 453 -17.59 -28.17 45.59
N SER A 454 -18.51 -29.08 45.97
CA SER A 454 -19.28 -29.88 45.03
C SER A 454 -20.19 -29.01 44.19
N ARG A 455 -20.78 -27.97 44.76
CA ARG A 455 -21.67 -27.02 44.05
C ARG A 455 -20.94 -26.21 42.97
N ILE A 456 -19.71 -25.76 43.29
CA ILE A 456 -18.93 -24.89 42.40
C ILE A 456 -17.88 -25.66 41.59
N PHE A 457 -17.88 -26.97 41.63
CA PHE A 457 -16.98 -27.88 40.91
C PHE A 457 -15.48 -27.62 41.19
N MET A 458 -15.12 -27.41 42.48
CA MET A 458 -13.74 -27.19 42.91
C MET A 458 -13.24 -28.23 43.89
N SER A 459 -11.92 -28.49 43.92
CA SER A 459 -11.30 -29.24 44.98
C SER A 459 -11.23 -28.45 46.28
N THR A 460 -11.33 -29.13 47.42
CA THR A 460 -11.34 -28.46 48.75
C THR A 460 -10.04 -27.69 49.03
N SER A 461 -8.91 -28.21 48.60
CA SER A 461 -7.60 -27.56 48.81
C SER A 461 -7.50 -26.26 48.00
N TYR A 462 -7.91 -26.30 46.71
CA TYR A 462 -7.89 -25.12 45.83
C TYR A 462 -8.89 -24.05 46.28
N PHE A 463 -10.11 -24.49 46.62
CA PHE A 463 -11.14 -23.61 47.19
C PHE A 463 -10.66 -22.88 48.47
N SER A 464 -10.07 -23.61 49.41
CA SER A 464 -9.62 -23.03 50.71
C SER A 464 -8.64 -21.86 50.50
N ALA A 465 -7.68 -22.04 49.57
CA ALA A 465 -6.69 -21.00 49.27
C ALA A 465 -7.35 -19.78 48.63
N LEU A 466 -8.22 -20.02 47.61
CA LEU A 466 -8.90 -18.95 46.88
C LEU A 466 -9.94 -18.20 47.73
N PHE A 467 -10.73 -18.94 48.53
CA PHE A 467 -11.75 -18.38 49.40
C PHE A 467 -11.14 -17.45 50.43
N LYS A 468 -10.02 -17.87 51.05
CA LYS A 468 -9.28 -17.02 51.97
C LYS A 468 -8.70 -15.77 51.28
N SER A 469 -8.17 -15.92 50.08
CA SER A 469 -7.67 -14.78 49.29
C SER A 469 -8.78 -13.80 48.91
N HIS A 470 -9.98 -14.31 48.62
CA HIS A 470 -11.14 -13.49 48.18
C HIS A 470 -11.87 -12.80 49.33
N THR A 471 -12.09 -13.52 50.47
CA THR A 471 -12.87 -13.02 51.60
C THR A 471 -12.01 -12.52 52.76
N GLY A 472 -10.71 -12.78 52.75
CA GLY A 472 -9.79 -12.52 53.85
C GLY A 472 -9.90 -13.52 54.99
N LYS A 473 -10.83 -14.49 54.95
CA LYS A 473 -11.19 -15.45 56.02
C LYS A 473 -11.19 -16.89 55.53
N THR A 474 -10.94 -17.80 56.44
CA THR A 474 -11.19 -19.23 56.12
C THR A 474 -12.69 -19.49 56.01
N PHE A 475 -13.05 -20.61 55.36
CA PHE A 475 -14.45 -21.04 55.23
C PHE A 475 -15.17 -21.09 56.59
N VAL A 476 -14.52 -21.72 57.61
CA VAL A 476 -15.08 -21.85 58.96
C VAL A 476 -15.31 -20.50 59.62
N GLU A 477 -14.31 -19.61 59.56
CA GLU A 477 -14.41 -18.22 60.07
C GLU A 477 -15.55 -17.45 59.41
N TYR A 478 -15.66 -17.54 58.09
CA TYR A 478 -16.69 -16.86 57.33
C TYR A 478 -18.12 -17.37 57.68
N VAL A 479 -18.33 -18.68 57.70
CA VAL A 479 -19.63 -19.28 58.07
C VAL A 479 -19.99 -18.89 59.48
N THR A 480 -19.01 -18.92 60.44
CA THR A 480 -19.24 -18.55 61.84
C THR A 480 -19.66 -17.07 61.93
N GLU A 481 -19.00 -16.19 61.23
CA GLU A 481 -19.37 -14.75 61.21
C GLU A 481 -20.78 -14.51 60.64
N VAL A 482 -21.13 -15.13 59.50
CA VAL A 482 -22.49 -15.04 58.91
C VAL A 482 -23.54 -15.50 59.92
N ARG A 483 -23.31 -16.64 60.58
CA ARG A 483 -24.20 -17.18 61.62
C ARG A 483 -24.32 -16.29 62.82
N MET A 484 -23.23 -15.68 63.29
CA MET A 484 -23.21 -14.74 64.42
C MET A 484 -23.94 -13.43 64.10
N GLU A 485 -23.74 -12.87 62.89
CA GLU A 485 -24.49 -11.68 62.49
C GLU A 485 -26.00 -11.94 62.37
N LYS A 486 -26.39 -13.10 61.87
CA LYS A 486 -27.78 -13.51 61.82
C LYS A 486 -28.36 -13.77 63.22
N ALA A 487 -27.55 -14.33 64.14
CA ALA A 487 -27.95 -14.47 65.53
C ALA A 487 -28.15 -13.12 66.23
N LYS A 488 -27.34 -12.12 65.98
CA LYS A 488 -27.52 -10.73 66.48
C LYS A 488 -28.82 -10.12 65.94
N GLU A 489 -29.13 -10.27 64.66
CA GLU A 489 -30.38 -9.82 64.06
C GLU A 489 -31.61 -10.46 64.73
N LEU A 490 -31.59 -11.82 64.91
CA LEU A 490 -32.65 -12.53 65.58
C LEU A 490 -32.81 -12.16 67.04
N LEU A 491 -31.72 -11.94 67.80
CA LEU A 491 -31.75 -11.52 69.18
C LEU A 491 -32.35 -10.12 69.32
N LYS A 492 -32.16 -9.23 68.36
CA LYS A 492 -32.65 -7.85 68.35
C LYS A 492 -34.13 -7.76 67.93
N HIS A 493 -34.55 -8.58 66.96
CA HIS A 493 -35.85 -8.39 66.28
C HIS A 493 -36.84 -9.50 66.54
N SER A 494 -36.55 -10.50 67.42
CA SER A 494 -37.46 -11.61 67.75
C SER A 494 -37.50 -11.93 69.24
N LEU A 495 -38.62 -12.56 69.65
CA LEU A 495 -38.81 -13.06 71.02
C LEU A 495 -38.36 -14.53 71.16
N LEU A 496 -37.67 -15.08 70.16
CA LEU A 496 -37.20 -16.48 70.14
C LEU A 496 -36.26 -16.74 71.30
N LYS A 497 -36.39 -17.92 71.90
CA LYS A 497 -35.45 -18.35 72.97
C LYS A 497 -34.06 -18.65 72.41
N THR A 498 -33.03 -18.58 73.24
CA THR A 498 -31.63 -18.77 72.80
C THR A 498 -31.39 -20.07 72.08
N TYR A 499 -32.05 -21.15 72.49
CA TYR A 499 -31.93 -22.46 71.81
C TYR A 499 -32.58 -22.48 70.45
N GLU A 500 -33.68 -21.74 70.24
CA GLU A 500 -34.35 -21.60 68.95
C GLU A 500 -33.50 -20.79 67.96
N ILE A 501 -32.83 -19.76 68.46
CA ILE A 501 -31.89 -18.96 67.68
C ILE A 501 -30.66 -19.81 67.32
N ALA A 502 -30.10 -20.61 68.22
CA ALA A 502 -29.03 -21.53 67.93
C ALA A 502 -29.41 -22.48 66.79
N ALA A 503 -30.59 -23.10 66.87
CA ALA A 503 -31.09 -23.98 65.80
C ALA A 503 -31.28 -23.25 64.46
N LYS A 504 -31.89 -22.05 64.49
CA LYS A 504 -32.09 -21.21 63.27
C LYS A 504 -30.82 -20.66 62.67
N THR A 505 -29.74 -20.66 63.39
CA THR A 505 -28.42 -20.22 62.91
C THR A 505 -27.44 -21.39 62.66
N GLY A 506 -27.96 -22.63 62.56
CA GLY A 506 -27.22 -23.81 62.17
C GLY A 506 -26.34 -24.41 63.29
N TYR A 507 -26.67 -24.18 64.56
CA TYR A 507 -26.02 -24.80 65.72
C TYR A 507 -26.93 -25.81 66.38
N GLN A 508 -26.54 -27.09 66.36
CA GLN A 508 -27.27 -28.16 67.03
C GLN A 508 -27.16 -28.11 68.54
N ASP A 509 -26.03 -27.62 69.08
CA ASP A 509 -25.76 -27.48 70.52
C ASP A 509 -25.90 -26.02 70.97
N PRO A 510 -26.92 -25.65 71.76
CA PRO A 510 -27.13 -24.30 72.28
C PRO A 510 -26.06 -23.83 73.27
N GLN A 511 -25.39 -24.79 73.96
CA GLN A 511 -24.29 -24.41 74.87
C GLN A 511 -23.06 -23.99 74.08
N TYR A 512 -22.71 -24.76 73.09
CA TYR A 512 -21.61 -24.41 72.17
C TYR A 512 -21.88 -23.06 71.46
N PHE A 513 -23.12 -22.84 70.98
CA PHE A 513 -23.53 -21.56 70.39
C PHE A 513 -23.31 -20.43 71.39
N SER A 514 -23.72 -20.53 72.63
CA SER A 514 -23.62 -19.47 73.64
C SER A 514 -22.16 -19.11 73.94
N VAL A 515 -21.30 -20.09 74.01
CA VAL A 515 -19.84 -19.90 74.20
C VAL A 515 -19.24 -19.16 72.99
N LEU A 516 -19.57 -19.61 71.79
CA LEU A 516 -19.07 -19.04 70.56
C LEU A 516 -19.55 -17.60 70.35
N PHE A 517 -20.85 -17.35 70.66
CA PHE A 517 -21.43 -16.02 70.60
C PHE A 517 -20.76 -15.05 71.55
N LYS A 518 -20.52 -15.48 72.80
CA LYS A 518 -19.76 -14.67 73.77
C LYS A 518 -18.34 -14.37 73.32
N LYS A 519 -17.67 -15.35 72.72
CA LYS A 519 -16.33 -15.19 72.18
C LYS A 519 -16.31 -14.13 71.03
N HIS A 520 -17.37 -14.09 70.25
CA HIS A 520 -17.47 -13.21 69.07
C HIS A 520 -17.95 -11.80 69.40
N THR A 521 -18.82 -11.64 70.40
CA THR A 521 -19.50 -10.39 70.74
C THR A 521 -19.05 -9.78 72.06
N GLY A 522 -18.41 -10.53 72.91
CA GLY A 522 -18.06 -10.16 74.29
C GLY A 522 -19.16 -10.43 75.32
N ASP A 523 -20.44 -10.62 74.89
CA ASP A 523 -21.61 -10.83 75.73
C ASP A 523 -22.25 -12.19 75.48
N THR A 524 -22.92 -12.75 76.48
CA THR A 524 -23.79 -13.93 76.24
C THR A 524 -25.03 -13.49 75.41
N PRO A 525 -25.70 -14.41 74.70
CA PRO A 525 -26.91 -14.09 73.93
C PRO A 525 -27.97 -13.37 74.76
N THR A 526 -28.15 -13.75 76.02
CA THR A 526 -29.10 -13.11 76.93
C THR A 526 -28.69 -11.72 77.36
N GLU A 527 -27.41 -11.49 77.70
CA GLU A 527 -26.86 -10.18 78.01
C GLU A 527 -26.95 -9.24 76.81
N TYR A 528 -26.61 -9.75 75.63
CA TYR A 528 -26.70 -8.97 74.36
C TYR A 528 -28.12 -8.52 74.10
N ARG A 529 -29.12 -9.39 74.23
CA ARG A 529 -30.56 -9.07 74.09
C ARG A 529 -30.98 -7.97 75.07
N ASN A 530 -30.62 -8.12 76.36
CA ASN A 530 -30.98 -7.14 77.39
C ASN A 530 -30.36 -5.76 77.15
N LYS A 531 -29.11 -5.75 76.69
CA LYS A 531 -28.46 -4.46 76.32
C LYS A 531 -29.18 -3.78 75.14
N MET A 532 -29.59 -4.55 74.15
CA MET A 532 -30.30 -3.99 72.99
C MET A 532 -31.73 -3.54 73.37
N ALA A 533 -32.38 -4.25 74.30
CA ALA A 533 -33.71 -3.85 74.80
C ALA A 533 -33.64 -2.59 75.72
N SER A 534 -32.53 -2.42 76.44
CA SER A 534 -32.36 -1.25 77.33
C SER A 534 -31.71 -0.03 76.63
N GLY A 535 -31.05 -0.23 75.48
CA GLY A 535 -30.44 0.87 74.69
C GLY A 535 -31.43 1.64 73.82
N GLY A 536 -32.73 1.30 73.81
CA GLY A 536 -33.80 2.01 73.11
C GLY A 536 -34.50 3.12 73.90
N VAL A 537 -34.05 3.43 75.13
CA VAL A 537 -34.60 4.51 75.96
C VAL A 537 -33.45 5.34 76.52
N GLN A 538 -32.98 6.25 75.74
CA GLN A 538 -32.41 7.50 76.30
C GLN A 538 -33.20 8.66 75.71
N PRO A 539 -33.61 9.64 76.54
CA PRO A 539 -34.55 10.70 76.24
C PRO A 539 -34.06 11.74 75.26
#